data_a56202710be96f299e9171d753c70fa0
#
_entry.id   a56202710be96f299e9171d753c70fa0
#
_cell.length_a   1.000
_cell.length_b   1.000
_cell.length_c   1.000
_cell.angle_alpha   90.00
_cell.angle_beta   90.00
_cell.angle_gamma   90.00
#
_symmetry.space_group_name_H-M   'P 1'
#
loop_
_entity.id
_entity.type
_entity.pdbx_description
1 polymer ?
#
loop_
_entity_poly.entity_id
_entity_poly.type
_entity_poly.pdbx_seq_one_letter_code
_entity_poly.pdbx_strand_id
1 'polypeptide(L)'
;HQAIVNFLVTEINIYIRSKGGKCRVFLSPFDVQLSADDIYNLVQPDISVICDRDKLSNGKRCIGAPDWVIEVVSPSTKAQDYIIKRGKYQAAGVREYWIVDPSKKRVSMCNFETPDYEDCNFNESAKVGIYPDLVINFAEMEI
;
A
#
# COMPACT_ATOMS: atom_id res chain seq x y z
N HIS A 1 4.38 -3.85 14.15
CA HIS A 1 4.12 -4.16 12.75
C HIS A 1 2.67 -4.59 12.53
N GLN A 2 2.23 -5.66 13.19
CA GLN A 2 0.88 -6.18 12.99
C GLN A 2 -0.21 -5.20 13.41
N ALA A 3 -0.02 -4.46 14.49
CA ALA A 3 -1.00 -3.47 14.96
C ALA A 3 -1.20 -2.36 13.93
N ILE A 4 -0.14 -1.93 13.30
CA ILE A 4 -0.19 -0.89 12.26
C ILE A 4 -0.93 -1.43 11.02
N VAL A 5 -0.58 -2.64 10.58
CA VAL A 5 -1.25 -3.27 9.43
C VAL A 5 -2.75 -3.40 9.71
N ASN A 6 -3.11 -3.88 10.90
CA ASN A 6 -4.51 -4.03 11.29
C ASN A 6 -5.27 -2.70 11.28
N PHE A 7 -4.66 -1.65 11.82
CA PHE A 7 -5.26 -0.31 11.82
C PHE A 7 -5.53 0.15 10.39
N LEU A 8 -4.52 0.09 9.53
CA LEU A 8 -4.64 0.56 8.15
C LEU A 8 -5.68 -0.23 7.35
N VAL A 9 -5.64 -1.55 7.45
CA VAL A 9 -6.61 -2.42 6.75
C VAL A 9 -8.04 -2.13 7.20
N THR A 10 -8.23 -1.93 8.51
CA THR A 10 -9.54 -1.59 9.06
C THR A 10 -10.06 -0.28 8.49
N GLU A 11 -9.23 0.77 8.51
CA GLU A 11 -9.63 2.09 8.01
C GLU A 11 -9.94 2.06 6.51
N ILE A 12 -9.13 1.37 5.73
CA ILE A 12 -9.34 1.26 4.28
C ILE A 12 -10.61 0.46 3.98
N ASN A 13 -10.83 -0.67 4.67
CA ASN A 13 -12.01 -1.50 4.44
C ASN A 13 -13.31 -0.80 4.85
N ILE A 14 -13.31 -0.06 5.95
CA ILE A 14 -14.47 0.73 6.36
C ILE A 14 -14.82 1.73 5.27
N TYR A 15 -13.82 2.43 4.74
CA TYR A 15 -14.03 3.39 3.66
C TYR A 15 -14.60 2.73 2.41
N ILE A 16 -13.99 1.63 1.94
CA ILE A 16 -14.44 0.93 0.74
C ILE A 16 -15.90 0.47 0.90
N ARG A 17 -16.23 -0.12 2.05
CA ARG A 17 -17.60 -0.58 2.34
C ARG A 17 -18.60 0.58 2.39
N SER A 18 -18.21 1.68 3.01
CA SER A 18 -19.10 2.85 3.13
C SER A 18 -19.46 3.47 1.78
N LYS A 19 -18.59 3.32 0.80
CA LYS A 19 -18.79 3.83 -0.55
C LYS A 19 -19.36 2.80 -1.52
N GLY A 20 -19.56 1.55 -1.08
CA GLY A 20 -19.96 0.47 -1.97
C GLY A 20 -18.92 0.22 -3.06
N GLY A 21 -17.64 0.44 -2.74
CA GLY A 21 -16.55 0.37 -3.70
C GLY A 21 -16.19 -1.06 -4.10
N LYS A 22 -15.57 -1.19 -5.27
CA LYS A 22 -15.19 -2.49 -5.84
C LYS A 22 -13.78 -2.95 -5.46
N CYS A 23 -12.96 -2.05 -4.90
CA CYS A 23 -11.59 -2.39 -4.55
C CYS A 23 -11.54 -3.40 -3.41
N ARG A 24 -10.49 -4.21 -3.40
CA ARG A 24 -10.28 -5.23 -2.38
C ARG A 24 -8.91 -5.07 -1.75
N VAL A 25 -8.82 -5.35 -0.46
CA VAL A 25 -7.60 -5.22 0.33
C VAL A 25 -7.08 -6.60 0.68
N PHE A 26 -5.80 -6.82 0.43
CA PHE A 26 -5.13 -8.07 0.78
C PHE A 26 -3.91 -7.79 1.64
N LEU A 27 -3.67 -8.69 2.60
CA LEU A 27 -2.52 -8.63 3.50
C LEU A 27 -1.49 -9.70 3.14
N SER A 28 -0.23 -9.42 3.45
CA SER A 28 0.83 -10.44 3.38
C SER A 28 0.49 -11.62 4.33
N PRO A 29 0.77 -12.88 3.95
CA PRO A 29 1.38 -13.28 2.68
C PRO A 29 0.35 -13.36 1.56
N PHE A 30 0.53 -12.55 0.54
CA PHE A 30 -0.29 -12.57 -0.65
C PHE A 30 0.60 -12.20 -1.83
N ASP A 31 0.67 -13.09 -2.82
CA ASP A 31 1.56 -12.91 -3.95
C ASP A 31 1.02 -11.88 -4.93
N VAL A 32 1.86 -10.93 -5.30
CA VAL A 32 1.62 -9.98 -6.38
C VAL A 32 2.66 -10.22 -7.46
N GLN A 33 2.19 -10.61 -8.63
CA GLN A 33 3.01 -10.76 -9.83
C GLN A 33 2.89 -9.46 -10.61
N LEU A 34 3.89 -8.58 -10.50
CA LEU A 34 3.82 -7.22 -11.01
C LEU A 34 3.69 -7.14 -12.53
N SER A 35 4.20 -8.13 -13.25
CA SER A 35 4.07 -8.21 -14.71
C SER A 35 3.51 -9.58 -15.10
N ALA A 36 2.51 -9.58 -15.97
CA ALA A 36 1.92 -10.83 -16.49
C ALA A 36 2.95 -11.68 -17.25
N ASP A 37 3.97 -11.04 -17.80
CA ASP A 37 5.01 -11.69 -18.59
C ASP A 37 6.18 -12.24 -17.76
N ASP A 38 6.22 -11.97 -16.46
CA ASP A 38 7.33 -12.37 -15.60
C ASP A 38 6.83 -13.04 -14.32
N ILE A 39 6.70 -14.37 -14.38
CA ILE A 39 6.22 -15.19 -13.26
C ILE A 39 7.22 -15.22 -12.10
N TYR A 40 8.45 -14.79 -12.31
CA TYR A 40 9.49 -14.76 -11.27
C TYR A 40 9.55 -13.44 -10.53
N ASN A 41 8.84 -12.42 -11.02
CA ASN A 41 8.82 -11.11 -10.37
C ASN A 41 7.63 -11.03 -9.41
N LEU A 42 7.74 -11.76 -8.30
CA LEU A 42 6.73 -11.81 -7.26
C LEU A 42 7.15 -10.98 -6.07
N VAL A 43 6.20 -10.24 -5.52
CA VAL A 43 6.36 -9.49 -4.28
C VAL A 43 5.22 -9.84 -3.34
N GLN A 44 5.45 -9.64 -2.02
CA GLN A 44 4.42 -9.84 -1.00
C GLN A 44 4.32 -8.58 -0.15
N PRO A 45 3.68 -7.53 -0.65
CA PRO A 45 3.52 -6.31 0.14
C PRO A 45 2.73 -6.57 1.42
N ASP A 46 2.99 -5.78 2.45
CA ASP A 46 2.22 -5.90 3.69
C ASP A 46 0.73 -5.66 3.44
N ILE A 47 0.40 -4.65 2.64
CA ILE A 47 -0.97 -4.35 2.24
C ILE A 47 -1.01 -4.04 0.75
N SER A 48 -1.97 -4.62 0.04
CA SER A 48 -2.24 -4.34 -1.37
C SER A 48 -3.71 -3.99 -1.54
N VAL A 49 -4.00 -2.88 -2.23
CA VAL A 49 -5.36 -2.48 -2.59
C VAL A 49 -5.49 -2.62 -4.10
N ILE A 50 -6.44 -3.44 -4.54
CA ILE A 50 -6.60 -3.82 -5.93
C ILE A 50 -8.02 -3.48 -6.38
N CYS A 51 -8.14 -2.60 -7.36
CA CYS A 51 -9.44 -2.10 -7.84
C CYS A 51 -9.87 -2.78 -9.15
N ASP A 52 -8.94 -3.30 -9.92
CA ASP A 52 -9.25 -4.08 -11.12
C ASP A 52 -9.32 -5.57 -10.74
N ARG A 53 -10.55 -6.09 -10.64
CA ARG A 53 -10.77 -7.47 -10.22
C ARG A 53 -10.29 -8.50 -11.23
N ASP A 54 -10.08 -8.12 -12.48
CA ASP A 54 -9.51 -9.02 -13.47
C ASP A 54 -8.10 -9.48 -13.09
N LYS A 55 -7.38 -8.64 -12.34
CA LYS A 55 -6.06 -9.00 -11.83
C LYS A 55 -6.09 -10.10 -10.76
N LEU A 56 -7.27 -10.41 -10.24
CA LEU A 56 -7.50 -11.43 -9.21
C LEU A 56 -8.16 -12.70 -9.78
N SER A 57 -8.32 -12.78 -11.08
CA SER A 57 -9.15 -13.81 -11.72
C SER A 57 -8.64 -15.24 -11.55
N ASN A 58 -7.33 -15.43 -11.29
CA ASN A 58 -6.80 -16.79 -11.09
C ASN A 58 -7.10 -17.37 -9.69
N GLY A 59 -7.65 -16.58 -8.78
CA GLY A 59 -7.98 -17.00 -7.43
C GLY A 59 -6.80 -17.25 -6.50
N LYS A 60 -5.56 -17.04 -6.96
CA LYS A 60 -4.35 -17.38 -6.20
C LYS A 60 -3.48 -16.17 -5.88
N ARG A 61 -3.42 -15.21 -6.78
CA ARG A 61 -2.54 -14.05 -6.67
C ARG A 61 -3.08 -12.89 -7.50
N CYS A 62 -2.49 -11.72 -7.29
CA CYS A 62 -2.71 -10.58 -8.16
C CYS A 62 -1.74 -10.67 -9.35
N ILE A 63 -2.25 -10.58 -10.56
CA ILE A 63 -1.43 -10.50 -11.77
C ILE A 63 -1.59 -9.10 -12.35
N GLY A 64 -0.54 -8.33 -12.27
CA GLY A 64 -0.50 -6.91 -12.60
C GLY A 64 -0.28 -6.05 -11.36
N ALA A 65 -0.14 -4.74 -11.55
CA ALA A 65 0.13 -3.82 -10.46
C ALA A 65 -1.12 -3.57 -9.61
N PRO A 66 -1.04 -3.65 -8.27
CA PRO A 66 -2.06 -3.11 -7.40
C PRO A 66 -2.20 -1.60 -7.58
N ASP A 67 -3.34 -1.05 -7.18
CA ASP A 67 -3.55 0.40 -7.21
C ASP A 67 -2.78 1.11 -6.11
N TRP A 68 -2.73 0.50 -4.93
CA TRP A 68 -2.08 1.09 -3.76
C TRP A 68 -1.33 0.00 -2.99
N VAL A 69 -0.06 0.25 -2.69
CA VAL A 69 0.78 -0.66 -1.91
C VAL A 69 1.25 0.07 -0.66
N ILE A 70 1.15 -0.60 0.48
CA ILE A 70 1.66 -0.08 1.75
C ILE A 70 2.64 -1.09 2.33
N GLU A 71 3.81 -0.62 2.71
CA GLU A 71 4.81 -1.41 3.40
C GLU A 71 5.10 -0.83 4.77
N VAL A 72 5.02 -1.67 5.80
CA VAL A 72 5.38 -1.30 7.17
C VAL A 72 6.77 -1.84 7.43
N VAL A 73 7.72 -0.94 7.61
CA VAL A 73 9.12 -1.31 7.64
C VAL A 73 9.56 -1.76 9.02
N SER A 74 10.55 -2.64 9.05
CA SER A 74 11.22 -3.07 10.28
C SER A 74 12.57 -2.38 10.40
N PRO A 75 13.17 -2.32 11.62
CA PRO A 75 14.50 -1.74 11.79
C PRO A 75 15.59 -2.43 10.97
N SER A 76 15.36 -3.68 10.59
CA SER A 76 16.31 -4.44 9.77
C SER A 76 16.27 -4.10 8.30
N THR A 77 15.25 -3.37 7.84
CA THR A 77 15.13 -3.01 6.43
C THR A 77 16.00 -1.80 6.11
N LYS A 78 16.82 -1.93 5.08
CA LYS A 78 17.75 -0.88 4.69
C LYS A 78 17.07 0.14 3.77
N ALA A 79 17.52 1.40 3.85
CA ALA A 79 16.95 2.48 3.05
C ALA A 79 17.00 2.20 1.55
N GLN A 80 18.07 1.55 1.07
CA GLN A 80 18.20 1.24 -0.35
C GLN A 80 17.15 0.22 -0.83
N ASP A 81 16.63 -0.63 0.07
CA ASP A 81 15.57 -1.58 -0.29
C ASP A 81 14.29 -0.84 -0.67
N TYR A 82 14.00 0.28 -0.01
CA TYR A 82 12.83 1.11 -0.33
C TYR A 82 13.00 1.84 -1.65
N ILE A 83 14.19 2.32 -1.94
CA ILE A 83 14.48 2.99 -3.21
C ILE A 83 14.27 2.02 -4.36
N ILE A 84 14.76 0.79 -4.21
CA ILE A 84 14.59 -0.27 -5.22
C ILE A 84 13.11 -0.62 -5.39
N LYS A 85 12.40 -0.83 -4.28
CA LYS A 85 10.96 -1.17 -4.31
C LYS A 85 10.14 -0.05 -4.91
N ARG A 86 10.43 1.19 -4.56
CA ARG A 86 9.74 2.35 -5.12
C ARG A 86 9.85 2.37 -6.65
N GLY A 87 11.04 2.21 -7.17
CA GLY A 87 11.27 2.17 -8.61
C GLY A 87 10.54 1.01 -9.28
N LYS A 88 10.55 -0.16 -8.63
CA LYS A 88 9.89 -1.36 -9.11
C LYS A 88 8.37 -1.19 -9.18
N TYR A 89 7.77 -0.64 -8.13
CA TYR A 89 6.33 -0.40 -8.09
C TYR A 89 5.92 0.67 -9.09
N GLN A 90 6.69 1.75 -9.19
CA GLN A 90 6.42 2.82 -10.14
C GLN A 90 6.46 2.30 -11.58
N ALA A 91 7.50 1.52 -11.93
CA ALA A 91 7.65 0.96 -13.26
C ALA A 91 6.53 -0.02 -13.62
N ALA A 92 5.99 -0.73 -12.63
CA ALA A 92 4.91 -1.70 -12.84
C ALA A 92 3.53 -1.04 -13.02
N GLY A 93 3.38 0.22 -12.65
CA GLY A 93 2.11 0.95 -12.78
C GLY A 93 1.29 1.05 -11.51
N VAL A 94 1.90 0.83 -10.34
CA VAL A 94 1.27 1.11 -9.05
C VAL A 94 0.96 2.61 -8.98
N ARG A 95 -0.25 2.97 -8.54
CA ARG A 95 -0.68 4.37 -8.52
C ARG A 95 -0.18 5.10 -7.28
N GLU A 96 -0.13 4.41 -6.15
CA GLU A 96 0.26 5.01 -4.87
C GLU A 96 1.06 4.01 -4.02
N TYR A 97 2.12 4.50 -3.38
CA TYR A 97 2.99 3.69 -2.53
C TYR A 97 3.28 4.41 -1.22
N TRP A 98 2.95 3.75 -0.11
CA TRP A 98 3.20 4.27 1.24
C TRP A 98 4.23 3.41 1.95
N ILE A 99 5.14 4.07 2.65
CA ILE A 99 6.12 3.45 3.55
C ILE A 99 5.83 3.95 4.95
N VAL A 100 5.46 3.03 5.85
CA VAL A 100 5.21 3.36 7.26
C VAL A 100 6.39 2.91 8.08
N ASP A 101 7.06 3.84 8.75
CA ASP A 101 8.25 3.58 9.56
C ASP A 101 7.95 3.78 11.04
N PRO A 102 7.71 2.69 11.81
CA PRO A 102 7.40 2.81 13.22
C PRO A 102 8.54 3.38 14.06
N SER A 103 9.79 3.11 13.67
CA SER A 103 10.95 3.59 14.45
C SER A 103 11.11 5.10 14.36
N LYS A 104 10.74 5.68 13.22
CA LYS A 104 10.77 7.14 13.01
C LYS A 104 9.40 7.78 13.24
N LYS A 105 8.37 6.98 13.46
CA LYS A 105 6.97 7.43 13.58
C LYS A 105 6.59 8.33 12.41
N ARG A 106 6.88 7.86 11.20
CA ARG A 106 6.71 8.61 9.97
C ARG A 106 6.04 7.76 8.89
N VAL A 107 5.23 8.41 8.07
CA VAL A 107 4.63 7.82 6.88
C VAL A 107 5.11 8.62 5.67
N SER A 108 5.67 7.92 4.69
CA SER A 108 6.10 8.51 3.42
C SER A 108 5.11 8.09 2.34
N MET A 109 4.55 9.05 1.63
CA MET A 109 3.49 8.83 0.65
C MET A 109 3.95 9.27 -0.73
N CYS A 110 4.05 8.30 -1.65
CA CYS A 110 4.41 8.57 -3.05
C CYS A 110 3.16 8.39 -3.91
N ASN A 111 2.74 9.44 -4.59
CA ASN A 111 1.68 9.36 -5.59
C ASN A 111 2.33 9.34 -6.97
N PHE A 112 2.26 8.19 -7.66
CA PHE A 112 2.93 8.02 -8.96
C PHE A 112 2.13 8.59 -10.13
N GLU A 113 0.87 8.95 -9.92
CA GLU A 113 0.05 9.60 -10.94
C GLU A 113 0.32 11.10 -11.04
N THR A 114 0.85 11.67 -9.97
CA THR A 114 1.31 13.06 -9.91
C THR A 114 2.73 13.04 -9.35
N PRO A 115 3.55 14.09 -9.55
CA PRO A 115 4.90 14.11 -9.00
C PRO A 115 4.91 14.44 -7.50
N ASP A 116 3.91 14.00 -6.75
CA ASP A 116 3.77 14.35 -5.34
C ASP A 116 4.44 13.32 -4.45
N TYR A 117 5.19 13.83 -3.49
CA TYR A 117 5.77 13.06 -2.40
C TYR A 117 5.53 13.84 -1.12
N GLU A 118 4.91 13.18 -0.13
CA GLU A 118 4.62 13.81 1.16
C GLU A 118 5.03 12.90 2.31
N ASP A 119 5.39 13.51 3.43
CA ASP A 119 5.63 12.83 4.69
C ASP A 119 4.65 13.34 5.73
N CYS A 120 4.22 12.46 6.63
CA CYS A 120 3.51 12.89 7.83
C CYS A 120 3.99 12.10 9.04
N ASN A 121 3.73 12.64 10.23
CA ASN A 121 4.04 11.99 11.49
C ASN A 121 2.84 11.16 11.97
N PHE A 122 3.06 10.32 12.99
CA PHE A 122 2.00 9.49 13.56
C PHE A 122 0.96 10.31 14.37
N ASN A 123 1.20 11.59 14.62
CA ASN A 123 0.22 12.48 15.24
C ASN A 123 -0.55 13.33 14.24
N GLU A 124 -0.44 13.01 12.96
CA GLU A 124 -1.06 13.74 11.87
C GLU A 124 -1.98 12.83 11.05
N SER A 125 -2.74 13.44 10.14
CA SER A 125 -3.58 12.73 9.18
C SER A 125 -2.92 12.71 7.81
N ALA A 126 -3.09 11.59 7.11
CA ALA A 126 -2.59 11.41 5.76
C ALA A 126 -3.74 11.38 4.77
N LYS A 127 -3.66 12.20 3.74
CA LYS A 127 -4.64 12.22 2.67
C LYS A 127 -4.27 11.19 1.61
N VAL A 128 -5.22 10.31 1.28
CA VAL A 128 -5.01 9.26 0.29
C VAL A 128 -5.20 9.84 -1.12
N GLY A 129 -4.28 9.49 -2.03
CA GLY A 129 -4.34 9.99 -3.40
C GLY A 129 -5.41 9.31 -4.24
N ILE A 130 -5.49 7.97 -4.19
CA ILE A 130 -6.45 7.22 -5.02
C ILE A 130 -7.89 7.33 -4.53
N TYR A 131 -8.09 7.79 -3.30
CA TYR A 131 -9.41 8.03 -2.72
C TYR A 131 -9.46 9.47 -2.21
N PRO A 132 -9.96 10.43 -3.03
CA PRO A 132 -9.83 11.86 -2.70
C PRO A 132 -10.48 12.29 -1.39
N ASP A 133 -11.48 11.56 -0.92
CA ASP A 133 -12.19 11.88 0.33
C ASP A 133 -11.80 10.97 1.50
N LEU A 134 -10.78 10.11 1.33
CA LEU A 134 -10.26 9.31 2.43
C LEU A 134 -9.07 10.01 3.09
N VAL A 135 -9.17 10.17 4.40
CA VAL A 135 -8.08 10.65 5.25
C VAL A 135 -7.85 9.64 6.34
N ILE A 136 -6.60 9.22 6.52
CA ILE A 136 -6.23 8.28 7.58
C ILE A 136 -5.58 9.07 8.71
N ASN A 137 -6.24 9.09 9.87
CA ASN A 137 -5.75 9.79 11.05
C ASN A 137 -4.87 8.86 11.89
N PHE A 138 -3.57 8.99 11.73
CA PHE A 138 -2.61 8.15 12.46
C PHE A 138 -2.63 8.40 13.97
N ALA A 139 -3.12 9.56 14.42
CA ALA A 139 -3.26 9.84 15.84
C ALA A 139 -4.26 8.89 16.54
N GLU A 140 -5.17 8.29 15.80
CA GLU A 140 -6.13 7.32 16.33
C GLU A 140 -5.55 5.90 16.43
N MET A 141 -4.34 5.69 15.92
CA MET A 141 -3.71 4.38 15.93
C MET A 141 -3.18 4.04 17.32
N GLU A 142 -3.68 2.94 17.87
CA GLU A 142 -3.21 2.42 19.18
C GLU A 142 -2.13 1.36 18.95
N ILE A 143 -0.91 1.70 19.33
CA ILE A 143 0.24 0.80 19.22
C ILE A 143 1.11 0.80 20.46
#